data_bc463bade53710ba067481ebe65d8116
#
_entry.id   bc463bade53710ba067481ebe65d8116
#
_cell.length_a   1.000
_cell.length_b   1.000
_cell.length_c   1.000
_cell.angle_alpha   90.00
_cell.angle_beta   90.00
_cell.angle_gamma   90.00
#
_symmetry.space_group_name_H-M   'P 1'
#
loop_
_entity.id
_entity.type
_entity.pdbx_description
1 polymer ?
#
loop_
_entity_poly.entity_id
_entity_poly.type
_entity_poly.pdbx_seq_one_letter_code
_entity_poly.pdbx_strand_id
1 'polypeptide(L)'
;MNWTLLTDLGQLNEISELSFQKPVAIFKHSTRCSISRMALKQFENEFNLEDKVTPYYLDLLEFRPISNEIAGRFGVMHQSPQIILIKNGNAVYTASHSDIQVVDLAEKL
;
A
#
# COMPACT_ATOMS: atom_id res chain seq x y z
N MET A 1 0.69 -14.59 1.04
CA MET A 1 0.64 -13.45 1.97
C MET A 1 -0.81 -13.06 2.23
N ASN A 2 -1.07 -12.44 3.37
CA ASN A 2 -2.44 -12.17 3.84
C ASN A 2 -2.86 -10.73 3.59
N TRP A 3 -3.21 -10.43 2.36
CA TRP A 3 -3.74 -9.12 2.01
C TRP A 3 -5.11 -8.88 2.66
N THR A 4 -5.32 -7.71 3.23
CA THR A 4 -6.66 -7.19 3.51
C THR A 4 -7.09 -6.38 2.30
N LEU A 5 -8.22 -6.75 1.69
CA LEU A 5 -8.70 -6.05 0.51
C LEU A 5 -9.29 -4.70 0.88
N LEU A 6 -8.85 -3.66 0.20
CA LEU A 6 -9.33 -2.29 0.40
C LEU A 6 -10.45 -2.05 -0.59
N THR A 7 -11.69 -2.12 -0.13
CA THR A 7 -12.88 -2.05 -0.98
C THR A 7 -13.89 -1.00 -0.56
N ASP A 8 -13.64 -0.29 0.54
CA ASP A 8 -14.56 0.68 1.11
C ASP A 8 -13.79 1.89 1.65
N LEU A 9 -14.31 3.09 1.38
CA LEU A 9 -13.69 4.33 1.85
C LEU A 9 -13.53 4.38 3.36
N GLY A 10 -14.49 3.80 4.10
CA GLY A 10 -14.44 3.76 5.57
C GLY A 10 -13.21 3.05 6.11
N GLN A 11 -12.63 2.12 5.35
CA GLN A 11 -11.42 1.43 5.76
C GLN A 11 -10.21 2.38 5.90
N LEU A 12 -10.23 3.52 5.23
CA LEU A 12 -9.13 4.48 5.34
C LEU A 12 -9.07 5.10 6.74
N ASN A 13 -10.21 5.25 7.42
CA ASN A 13 -10.24 5.68 8.82
C ASN A 13 -9.64 4.59 9.71
N GLU A 14 -9.98 3.33 9.46
CA GLU A 14 -9.42 2.20 10.20
C GLU A 14 -7.91 2.11 10.01
N ILE A 15 -7.43 2.31 8.78
CA ILE A 15 -6.00 2.30 8.47
C ILE A 15 -5.27 3.37 9.26
N SER A 16 -5.82 4.60 9.29
CA SER A 16 -5.22 5.68 10.05
C SER A 16 -5.10 5.34 11.54
N GLU A 17 -6.15 4.77 12.13
CA GLU A 17 -6.14 4.38 13.54
C GLU A 17 -5.18 3.22 13.81
N LEU A 18 -5.23 2.17 12.98
CA LEU A 18 -4.35 1.02 13.13
C LEU A 18 -2.88 1.40 13.06
N SER A 19 -2.56 2.40 12.23
CA SER A 19 -1.18 2.81 11.99
C SER A 19 -0.50 3.41 13.22
N PHE A 20 -1.26 3.79 14.25
CA PHE A 20 -0.69 4.23 15.53
C PHE A 20 -0.19 3.07 16.38
N GLN A 21 -0.66 1.86 16.12
CA GLN A 21 -0.25 0.66 16.85
C GLN A 21 0.74 -0.17 16.04
N LYS A 22 0.50 -0.28 14.71
CA LYS A 22 1.30 -1.09 13.81
C LYS A 22 1.25 -0.45 12.43
N PRO A 23 2.40 -0.22 11.78
CA PRO A 23 2.40 0.37 10.44
C PRO A 23 1.54 -0.40 9.45
N VAL A 24 0.96 0.32 8.51
CA VAL A 24 0.10 -0.24 7.46
C VAL A 24 0.75 0.03 6.10
N ALA A 25 0.86 -0.99 5.28
CA ALA A 25 1.34 -0.85 3.90
C ALA A 25 0.15 -0.99 2.95
N ILE A 26 -0.01 -0.03 2.06
CA ILE A 26 -1.05 -0.07 1.03
C ILE A 26 -0.37 -0.29 -0.32
N PHE A 27 -0.75 -1.36 -1.01
CA PHE A 27 -0.27 -1.63 -2.36
C PHE A 27 -1.37 -1.27 -3.36
N LYS A 28 -1.12 -0.24 -4.17
CA LYS A 28 -2.01 0.13 -5.28
C LYS A 28 -1.61 -0.66 -6.51
N HIS A 29 -2.53 -1.46 -7.01
CA HIS A 29 -2.29 -2.37 -8.13
C HIS A 29 -3.24 -2.11 -9.28
N SER A 30 -2.71 -2.13 -10.51
CA SER A 30 -3.51 -2.11 -11.73
C SER A 30 -3.52 -3.51 -12.34
N THR A 31 -4.68 -4.16 -12.33
CA THR A 31 -4.81 -5.54 -12.80
C THR A 31 -4.57 -5.69 -14.30
N ARG A 32 -4.59 -4.60 -15.05
CA ARG A 32 -4.37 -4.61 -16.51
C ARG A 32 -2.96 -4.25 -16.93
N CYS A 33 -2.09 -3.93 -15.97
CA CYS A 33 -0.72 -3.50 -16.26
C CYS A 33 0.27 -4.62 -15.93
N SER A 34 1.07 -5.05 -16.92
CA SER A 34 2.06 -6.10 -16.72
C SER A 34 3.15 -5.70 -15.73
N ILE A 35 3.56 -4.43 -15.76
CA ILE A 35 4.54 -3.89 -14.82
C ILE A 35 4.01 -3.98 -13.39
N SER A 36 2.74 -3.64 -13.20
CA SER A 36 2.10 -3.72 -11.89
C SER A 36 1.99 -5.16 -11.40
N ARG A 37 1.65 -6.10 -12.29
CA ARG A 37 1.58 -7.52 -11.92
C ARG A 37 2.93 -8.06 -11.50
N MET A 38 4.00 -7.67 -12.20
CA MET A 38 5.35 -8.10 -11.84
C MET A 38 5.78 -7.54 -10.48
N ALA A 39 5.50 -6.26 -10.24
CA ALA A 39 5.82 -5.61 -8.97
C ALA A 39 5.08 -6.26 -7.81
N LEU A 40 3.80 -6.56 -8.00
CA LEU A 40 2.99 -7.23 -6.98
C LEU A 40 3.53 -8.62 -6.66
N LYS A 41 3.83 -9.41 -7.69
CA LYS A 41 4.34 -10.76 -7.50
C LYS A 41 5.68 -10.76 -6.78
N GLN A 42 6.57 -9.87 -7.17
CA GLN A 42 7.88 -9.74 -6.53
C GLN A 42 7.71 -9.33 -5.05
N PHE A 43 6.84 -8.36 -4.79
CA PHE A 43 6.56 -7.92 -3.42
C PHE A 43 6.02 -9.09 -2.58
N GLU A 44 5.06 -9.84 -3.11
CA GLU A 44 4.49 -10.99 -2.39
C GLU A 44 5.53 -12.06 -2.11
N ASN A 45 6.43 -12.32 -3.07
CA ASN A 45 7.48 -13.33 -2.91
C ASN A 45 8.51 -12.96 -1.85
N GLU A 46 8.78 -11.65 -1.70
CA GLU A 46 9.82 -11.16 -0.79
C GLU A 46 9.26 -10.77 0.58
N PHE A 47 7.95 -10.64 0.71
CA PHE A 47 7.34 -10.13 1.95
C PHE A 47 7.53 -11.10 3.11
N ASN A 48 8.14 -10.61 4.18
CA ASN A 48 8.40 -11.36 5.40
C ASN A 48 8.16 -10.51 6.65
N LEU A 49 7.23 -9.55 6.56
CA LEU A 49 7.02 -8.53 7.58
C LEU A 49 5.63 -8.62 8.22
N GLU A 50 4.99 -9.81 8.21
CA GLU A 50 3.63 -9.98 8.72
C GLU A 50 3.47 -9.52 10.17
N ASP A 51 4.52 -9.70 10.98
CA ASP A 51 4.49 -9.32 12.39
C ASP A 51 4.69 -7.81 12.59
N LYS A 52 5.16 -7.11 11.57
CA LYS A 52 5.58 -5.70 11.69
C LYS A 52 4.72 -4.74 10.90
N VAL A 53 4.02 -5.22 9.88
CA VAL A 53 3.24 -4.40 8.95
C VAL A 53 1.95 -5.12 8.59
N THR A 54 0.84 -4.38 8.58
CA THR A 54 -0.44 -4.91 8.09
C THR A 54 -0.58 -4.55 6.61
N PRO A 55 -0.64 -5.55 5.70
CA PRO A 55 -0.70 -5.28 4.27
C PRO A 55 -2.12 -5.13 3.75
N TYR A 56 -2.39 -4.03 3.06
CA TYR A 56 -3.66 -3.77 2.37
C TYR A 56 -3.43 -3.73 0.86
N TYR A 57 -4.36 -4.32 0.12
CA TYR A 57 -4.31 -4.40 -1.33
C TYR A 57 -5.46 -3.59 -1.93
N LEU A 58 -5.14 -2.72 -2.90
CA LEU A 58 -6.13 -1.93 -3.60
C LEU A 58 -6.06 -2.20 -5.10
N ASP A 59 -7.17 -2.70 -5.67
CA ASP A 59 -7.37 -2.71 -7.12
C ASP A 59 -7.84 -1.31 -7.53
N LEU A 60 -6.93 -0.50 -8.00
CA LEU A 60 -7.22 0.90 -8.27
C LEU A 60 -8.17 1.10 -9.46
N LEU A 61 -8.26 0.12 -10.36
CA LEU A 61 -9.16 0.23 -11.49
C LEU A 61 -10.62 0.06 -11.07
N GLU A 62 -10.88 -0.86 -10.14
CA GLU A 62 -12.22 -1.09 -9.61
C GLU A 62 -12.60 -0.04 -8.57
N PHE A 63 -11.64 0.38 -7.75
CA PHE A 63 -11.89 1.27 -6.62
C PHE A 63 -11.16 2.61 -6.77
N ARG A 64 -11.33 3.26 -7.93
CA ARG A 64 -10.68 4.53 -8.24
C ARG A 64 -10.95 5.61 -7.19
N PRO A 65 -12.18 5.78 -6.68
CA PRO A 65 -12.42 6.79 -5.64
C PRO A 65 -11.57 6.59 -4.39
N ILE A 66 -11.31 5.33 -4.01
CA ILE A 66 -10.45 5.03 -2.85
C ILE A 66 -9.01 5.44 -3.15
N SER A 67 -8.53 5.13 -4.35
CA SER A 67 -7.18 5.51 -4.78
C SER A 67 -7.00 7.03 -4.75
N ASN A 68 -8.01 7.78 -5.21
CA ASN A 68 -7.99 9.23 -5.20
C ASN A 68 -7.99 9.79 -3.78
N GLU A 69 -8.79 9.18 -2.89
CA GLU A 69 -8.86 9.60 -1.49
C GLU A 69 -7.53 9.37 -0.77
N ILE A 70 -6.84 8.27 -1.06
CA ILE A 70 -5.52 8.00 -0.48
C ILE A 70 -4.55 9.12 -0.86
N ALA A 71 -4.51 9.50 -2.13
CA ALA A 71 -3.63 10.56 -2.61
C ALA A 71 -3.91 11.89 -1.89
N GLY A 72 -5.17 12.26 -1.74
CA GLY A 72 -5.56 13.49 -1.07
C GLY A 72 -5.36 13.46 0.43
N ARG A 73 -5.80 12.37 1.08
CA ARG A 73 -5.75 12.25 2.54
C ARG A 73 -4.34 12.17 3.08
N PHE A 74 -3.47 11.40 2.42
CA PHE A 74 -2.10 11.16 2.89
C PHE A 74 -1.07 12.04 2.18
N GLY A 75 -1.49 12.88 1.25
CA GLY A 75 -0.58 13.80 0.57
C GLY A 75 0.44 13.08 -0.31
N VAL A 76 0.04 11.98 -0.96
CA VAL A 76 0.92 11.15 -1.79
C VAL A 76 0.48 11.26 -3.25
N MET A 77 1.39 11.69 -4.12
CA MET A 77 1.12 11.74 -5.54
C MET A 77 0.78 10.34 -6.05
N HIS A 78 -0.34 10.23 -6.78
CA HIS A 78 -0.76 8.95 -7.33
C HIS A 78 0.25 8.40 -8.31
N GLN A 79 0.61 7.13 -8.12
CA GLN A 79 1.41 6.32 -9.03
C GLN A 79 0.83 4.91 -9.05
N SER A 80 1.17 4.10 -10.06
CA SER A 80 0.72 2.71 -10.14
C SER A 80 1.73 1.91 -10.96
N PRO A 81 2.25 0.79 -10.43
CA PRO A 81 2.05 0.29 -9.08
C PRO A 81 2.72 1.18 -8.03
N GLN A 82 2.16 1.19 -6.84
CA GLN A 82 2.69 2.02 -5.76
C GLN A 82 2.51 1.34 -4.42
N ILE A 83 3.55 1.41 -3.56
CA ILE A 83 3.48 1.01 -2.16
C ILE A 83 3.53 2.26 -1.29
N ILE A 84 2.68 2.34 -0.28
CA ILE A 84 2.61 3.46 0.65
C ILE A 84 2.65 2.91 2.07
N LEU A 85 3.57 3.41 2.89
CA LEU A 85 3.65 3.03 4.29
C LEU A 85 3.03 4.11 5.15
N ILE A 86 2.00 3.74 5.92
CA ILE A 86 1.29 4.63 6.84
C ILE A 86 1.73 4.30 8.25
N LYS A 87 2.19 5.30 8.97
CA LYS A 87 2.66 5.17 10.35
C LYS A 87 2.23 6.40 11.12
N ASN A 88 1.58 6.18 12.28
CA ASN A 88 1.06 7.26 13.12
C ASN A 88 0.15 8.22 12.33
N GLY A 89 -0.67 7.66 11.44
CA GLY A 89 -1.64 8.42 10.66
C GLY A 89 -1.07 9.15 9.45
N ASN A 90 0.22 9.00 9.16
CA ASN A 90 0.88 9.72 8.07
C ASN A 90 1.58 8.77 7.11
N ALA A 91 1.65 9.15 5.83
CA ALA A 91 2.48 8.45 4.86
C ALA A 91 3.94 8.82 5.15
N VAL A 92 4.74 7.83 5.54
CA VAL A 92 6.15 8.05 5.89
C VAL A 92 7.10 7.55 4.82
N TYR A 93 6.60 6.76 3.86
CA TYR A 93 7.40 6.23 2.77
C TYR A 93 6.49 5.84 1.61
N THR A 94 6.96 6.06 0.40
CA THR A 94 6.29 5.62 -0.81
C THR A 94 7.32 5.25 -1.87
N ALA A 95 6.97 4.26 -2.68
CA ALA A 95 7.78 3.87 -3.84
C ALA A 95 6.85 3.40 -4.95
N SER A 96 7.30 3.48 -6.19
CA SER A 96 6.49 3.11 -7.34
C SER A 96 7.32 2.37 -8.37
N HIS A 97 6.62 1.60 -9.22
CA HIS A 97 7.21 0.87 -10.35
C HIS A 97 8.35 -0.05 -9.87
N SER A 98 9.52 0.02 -10.50
CA SER A 98 10.65 -0.84 -10.17
C SER A 98 11.32 -0.52 -8.84
N ASP A 99 10.96 0.60 -8.22
CA ASP A 99 11.51 0.99 -6.92
C ASP A 99 10.81 0.30 -5.75
N ILE A 100 9.73 -0.45 -6.00
CA ILE A 100 9.00 -1.17 -4.95
C ILE A 100 9.82 -2.39 -4.52
N GLN A 101 10.38 -2.34 -3.31
CA GLN A 101 11.15 -3.43 -2.73
C GLN A 101 10.85 -3.58 -1.25
N VAL A 102 10.69 -4.83 -0.81
CA VAL A 102 10.38 -5.12 0.61
C VAL A 102 11.51 -4.64 1.51
N VAL A 103 12.77 -4.80 1.09
CA VAL A 103 13.91 -4.39 1.90
C VAL A 103 13.90 -2.90 2.20
N ASP A 104 13.51 -2.08 1.22
CA ASP A 104 13.44 -0.63 1.39
C ASP A 104 12.30 -0.25 2.35
N LEU A 105 11.17 -0.95 2.23
CA LEU A 105 10.04 -0.76 3.14
C LEU A 105 10.45 -1.09 4.58
N ALA A 106 11.17 -2.20 4.76
CA ALA A 106 11.60 -2.65 6.08
C ALA A 106 12.49 -1.63 6.78
N GLU A 107 13.31 -0.90 6.03
CA GLU A 107 14.19 0.12 6.59
C GLU A 107 13.42 1.32 7.19
N LYS A 108 12.16 1.49 6.82
CA LYS A 108 11.33 2.61 7.28
C LYS A 108 10.44 2.27 8.48
N LEU A 109 10.48 1.05 8.93
CA LEU A 109 9.65 0.60 10.06
C LEU A 109 10.17 1.06 11.42
#